data_53066f7ce4028ecc82771e6bec54a6e8
#
_entry.id   53066f7ce4028ecc82771e6bec54a6e8
#
_cell.length_a   1.000
_cell.length_b   1.000
_cell.length_c   1.000
_cell.angle_alpha   90.00
_cell.angle_beta   90.00
_cell.angle_gamma   90.00
#
_symmetry.space_group_name_H-M   'P 1'
#
loop_
_entity.id
_entity.type
_entity.pdbx_description
1 polymer ?
#
loop_
_entity_poly.entity_id
_entity_poly.type
_entity_poly.pdbx_seq_one_letter_code
_entity_poly.pdbx_strand_id
1 'polypeptide(L)'
;MLVSPSLNIYSFAAQVEENKINLSATLVHNEKDEMIEMKPLFDCRAGGIFMDQNFTRKHGIRTTKMDNPITARNVDGTLNKKGTIRYFADLNIKIDGKISEERFYITGLGDQKIILGFPWLKKHNPQID
;
A
#
# COMPACT_ATOMS: atom_id res chain seq x y z
N MET A 1 -0.88 -9.33 3.77
CA MET A 1 -2.34 -9.15 3.84
C MET A 1 -2.95 -9.27 2.45
N LEU A 2 -3.91 -10.12 2.31
CA LEU A 2 -4.51 -10.43 1.03
C LEU A 2 -5.95 -9.95 1.00
N VAL A 3 -6.27 -9.05 0.08
CA VAL A 3 -7.62 -8.49 -0.02
C VAL A 3 -8.37 -9.10 -1.19
N SER A 4 -7.74 -9.19 -2.34
CA SER A 4 -8.38 -9.68 -3.55
C SER A 4 -7.37 -10.38 -4.43
N PRO A 5 -7.11 -11.66 -4.18
CA PRO A 5 -6.18 -12.39 -5.02
C PRO A 5 -6.80 -12.65 -6.38
N SER A 6 -6.19 -12.19 -7.41
CA SER A 6 -6.59 -12.48 -8.77
C SER A 6 -5.35 -12.67 -9.61
N LEU A 7 -5.47 -13.43 -10.65
CA LEU A 7 -4.42 -13.64 -11.62
C LEU A 7 -3.22 -14.43 -11.08
N ASN A 8 -2.23 -14.56 -11.90
CA ASN A 8 -1.03 -15.33 -11.63
C ASN A 8 -0.03 -14.50 -10.83
N ILE A 9 -0.35 -14.28 -9.57
CA ILE A 9 0.48 -13.46 -8.70
C ILE A 9 1.82 -14.13 -8.35
N TYR A 10 1.90 -15.44 -8.49
CA TYR A 10 3.14 -16.15 -8.16
C TYR A 10 4.27 -15.84 -9.13
N SER A 11 4.01 -15.81 -10.44
CA SER A 11 5.04 -15.40 -11.37
C SER A 11 5.40 -13.93 -11.21
N PHE A 12 4.43 -13.09 -10.88
CA PHE A 12 4.66 -11.69 -10.61
C PHE A 12 5.49 -11.52 -9.33
N ALA A 13 5.18 -12.32 -8.30
CA ALA A 13 5.92 -12.32 -7.05
C ALA A 13 7.39 -12.65 -7.26
N ALA A 14 7.65 -13.70 -8.02
CA ALA A 14 9.02 -14.11 -8.32
C ALA A 14 9.78 -13.00 -9.04
N GLN A 15 9.13 -12.32 -9.98
CA GLN A 15 9.74 -11.22 -10.72
C GLN A 15 10.08 -10.05 -9.80
N VAL A 16 9.18 -9.70 -8.89
CA VAL A 16 9.40 -8.61 -7.94
C VAL A 16 10.55 -8.94 -6.99
N GLU A 17 10.56 -10.13 -6.42
CA GLU A 17 11.62 -10.56 -5.51
C GLU A 17 12.97 -10.66 -6.21
N GLU A 18 12.98 -11.18 -7.41
CA GLU A 18 14.18 -11.33 -8.21
C GLU A 18 14.83 -9.98 -8.52
N ASN A 19 14.02 -9.01 -8.88
CA ASN A 19 14.50 -7.66 -9.19
C ASN A 19 14.87 -6.88 -7.93
N LYS A 20 14.44 -7.33 -6.77
CA LYS A 20 14.75 -6.70 -5.47
C LYS A 20 14.43 -5.21 -5.48
N ILE A 21 13.19 -4.88 -5.80
CA ILE A 21 12.76 -3.49 -5.88
C ILE A 21 13.04 -2.78 -4.56
N ASN A 22 13.86 -1.73 -4.63
CA ASN A 22 14.26 -0.95 -3.46
C ASN A 22 14.21 0.53 -3.83
N LEU A 23 13.00 1.03 -4.03
CA LEU A 23 12.79 2.40 -4.44
C LEU A 23 12.29 3.23 -3.27
N SER A 24 12.79 4.45 -3.17
CA SER A 24 12.26 5.43 -2.25
C SER A 24 10.99 6.05 -2.82
N ALA A 25 10.07 6.39 -1.95
CA ALA A 25 8.84 7.05 -2.32
C ALA A 25 8.70 8.35 -1.54
N THR A 26 8.01 9.31 -2.12
CA THR A 26 7.68 10.56 -1.45
C THR A 26 6.18 10.70 -1.44
N LEU A 27 5.59 10.73 -0.24
CA LEU A 27 4.19 11.06 -0.07
C LEU A 27 4.03 12.57 -0.06
N VAL A 28 3.05 13.04 -0.79
CA VAL A 28 2.72 14.46 -0.83
C VAL A 28 1.50 14.70 0.04
N HIS A 29 1.70 15.36 1.16
CA HIS A 29 0.65 15.69 2.10
C HIS A 29 0.20 17.12 1.85
N ASN A 30 -0.77 17.30 0.96
CA ASN A 30 -1.17 18.61 0.45
C ASN A 30 -1.69 19.55 1.53
N GLU A 31 -2.39 19.05 2.52
CA GLU A 31 -2.99 19.89 3.56
C GLU A 31 -1.95 20.57 4.44
N LYS A 32 -0.81 19.94 4.64
CA LYS A 32 0.27 20.48 5.47
C LYS A 32 1.47 20.94 4.68
N ASP A 33 1.37 20.91 3.36
CA ASP A 33 2.47 21.24 2.48
C ASP A 33 3.74 20.45 2.85
N GLU A 34 3.53 19.22 3.26
CA GLU A 34 4.58 18.33 3.76
C GLU A 34 4.87 17.23 2.75
N MET A 35 6.16 16.93 2.58
CA MET A 35 6.62 15.81 1.77
C MET A 35 7.28 14.80 2.69
N ILE A 36 6.79 13.57 2.66
CA ILE A 36 7.29 12.51 3.53
C ILE A 36 8.02 11.48 2.68
N GLU A 37 9.34 11.40 2.86
CA GLU A 37 10.16 10.44 2.14
C GLU A 37 10.28 9.16 2.95
N MET A 38 10.11 8.02 2.29
CA MET A 38 10.17 6.72 2.94
C MET A 38 10.38 5.62 1.90
N LYS A 39 10.68 4.41 2.36
CA LYS A 39 10.81 3.23 1.51
C LYS A 39 9.60 2.34 1.73
N PRO A 40 8.71 2.22 0.74
CA PRO A 40 7.58 1.32 0.85
C PRO A 40 8.00 -0.12 0.67
N LEU A 41 7.21 -1.03 1.23
CA LEU A 41 7.36 -2.45 0.93
C LEU A 41 6.56 -2.77 -0.33
N PHE A 42 7.21 -3.36 -1.32
CA PHE A 42 6.55 -3.85 -2.52
C PHE A 42 6.20 -5.31 -2.30
N ASP A 43 4.91 -5.60 -2.19
CA ASP A 43 4.44 -6.96 -1.90
C ASP A 43 3.31 -7.33 -2.85
N CYS A 44 3.63 -8.12 -3.86
CA CYS A 44 2.66 -8.53 -4.87
C CYS A 44 1.61 -9.50 -4.35
N ARG A 45 1.78 -10.04 -3.14
CA ARG A 45 0.76 -10.87 -2.51
C ARG A 45 -0.29 -10.04 -1.79
N ALA A 46 -0.02 -8.76 -1.57
CA ALA A 46 -0.99 -7.87 -0.97
C ALA A 46 -1.97 -7.40 -2.06
N GLY A 47 -3.25 -7.51 -1.78
CA GLY A 47 -4.31 -7.20 -2.75
C GLY A 47 -4.73 -5.73 -2.76
N GLY A 48 -3.94 -4.85 -2.18
CA GLY A 48 -4.26 -3.43 -2.12
C GLY A 48 -3.05 -2.58 -1.80
N ILE A 49 -3.30 -1.32 -1.53
CA ILE A 49 -2.28 -0.35 -1.13
C ILE A 49 -2.61 0.06 0.30
N PHE A 50 -1.64 -0.07 1.20
CA PHE A 50 -1.90 0.06 2.64
C PHE A 50 -0.95 1.05 3.29
N MET A 51 -1.45 1.74 4.31
CA MET A 51 -0.67 2.65 5.14
C MET A 51 -0.86 2.29 6.60
N ASP A 52 0.23 2.31 7.37
CA ASP A 52 0.18 1.99 8.78
C ASP A 52 -0.58 3.04 9.57
N GLN A 53 -1.43 2.59 10.48
CA GLN A 53 -2.28 3.47 11.29
C GLN A 53 -1.46 4.42 12.18
N ASN A 54 -0.35 3.97 12.75
CA ASN A 54 0.47 4.82 13.59
C ASN A 54 1.23 5.86 12.76
N PHE A 55 1.71 5.48 11.59
CA PHE A 55 2.35 6.40 10.65
C PHE A 55 1.36 7.48 10.20
N THR A 56 0.12 7.08 9.87
CA THR A 56 -0.95 7.99 9.48
C THR A 56 -1.22 9.01 10.58
N ARG A 57 -1.30 8.54 11.81
CA ARG A 57 -1.59 9.37 12.97
C ARG A 57 -0.44 10.31 13.28
N LYS A 58 0.79 9.80 13.20
CA LYS A 58 2.01 10.57 13.44
C LYS A 58 2.11 11.79 12.53
N HIS A 59 1.73 11.62 11.27
CA HIS A 59 1.82 12.69 10.28
C HIS A 59 0.54 13.49 10.14
N GLY A 60 -0.48 13.19 10.94
CA GLY A 60 -1.75 13.91 10.90
C GLY A 60 -2.45 13.81 9.55
N ILE A 61 -2.34 12.69 8.88
CA ILE A 61 -2.94 12.47 7.58
C ILE A 61 -4.45 12.31 7.75
N ARG A 62 -5.23 13.10 7.00
CA ARG A 62 -6.68 13.02 7.03
C ARG A 62 -7.15 11.71 6.41
N THR A 63 -8.04 11.02 7.11
CA THR A 63 -8.63 9.77 6.64
C THR A 63 -10.13 9.94 6.45
N THR A 64 -10.68 9.10 5.58
CA THR A 64 -12.11 9.05 5.32
C THR A 64 -12.65 7.70 5.79
N LYS A 65 -13.76 7.73 6.49
CA LYS A 65 -14.41 6.51 6.94
C LYS A 65 -15.12 5.85 5.77
N MET A 66 -14.95 4.54 5.65
CA MET A 66 -15.58 3.77 4.59
C MET A 66 -17.02 3.44 4.94
N ASP A 67 -17.91 3.52 3.96
CA ASP A 67 -19.30 3.12 4.14
C ASP A 67 -19.41 1.61 4.35
N ASN A 68 -18.58 0.86 3.62
CA ASN A 68 -18.55 -0.59 3.71
C ASN A 68 -17.16 -1.06 4.10
N PRO A 69 -16.92 -1.36 5.39
CA PRO A 69 -15.60 -1.81 5.82
C PRO A 69 -15.15 -3.07 5.06
N ILE A 70 -13.85 -3.16 4.85
CA ILE A 70 -13.26 -4.29 4.14
C ILE A 70 -12.67 -5.26 5.16
N THR A 71 -13.00 -6.54 5.03
CA THR A 71 -12.41 -7.58 5.84
C THR A 71 -11.16 -8.10 5.15
N ALA A 72 -10.01 -7.94 5.79
CA ALA A 72 -8.75 -8.43 5.25
C ALA A 72 -8.54 -9.89 5.64
N ARG A 73 -7.96 -10.65 4.72
CA ARG A 73 -7.62 -12.06 4.95
C ARG A 73 -6.12 -12.26 4.85
N ASN A 74 -5.64 -13.25 5.57
CA ASN A 74 -4.25 -13.68 5.45
C ASN A 74 -4.05 -14.47 4.16
N VAL A 75 -2.80 -14.72 3.80
CA VAL A 75 -2.46 -15.43 2.56
C VAL A 75 -3.08 -16.82 2.52
N ASP A 76 -3.24 -17.46 3.67
CA ASP A 76 -3.84 -18.79 3.76
C ASP A 76 -5.38 -18.78 3.74
N GLY A 77 -5.99 -17.62 3.57
CA GLY A 77 -7.44 -17.48 3.51
C GLY A 77 -8.11 -17.24 4.85
N THR A 78 -7.38 -17.32 5.96
CA THR A 78 -7.96 -17.04 7.28
C THR A 78 -8.19 -15.55 7.46
N LEU A 79 -9.13 -15.20 8.34
CA LEU A 79 -9.39 -13.80 8.66
C LEU A 79 -8.20 -13.20 9.41
N ASN A 80 -7.80 -12.01 9.02
CA ASN A 80 -6.80 -11.27 9.79
C ASN A 80 -7.45 -10.81 11.09
N LYS A 81 -6.86 -11.17 12.22
CA LYS A 81 -7.41 -10.85 13.54
C LYS A 81 -7.49 -9.35 13.84
N LYS A 82 -6.67 -8.55 13.16
CA LYS A 82 -6.72 -7.09 13.29
C LYS A 82 -7.72 -6.48 12.31
N GLY A 83 -8.30 -7.24 11.61
CA GLY A 83 -9.40 -7.35 10.91
C GLY A 83 -9.94 -6.44 9.91
N THR A 84 -10.69 -5.54 10.34
CA THR A 84 -11.54 -4.78 9.44
C THR A 84 -10.90 -3.46 9.13
N ILE A 85 -10.76 -3.15 7.84
CA ILE A 85 -10.27 -1.87 7.38
C ILE A 85 -11.47 -0.93 7.30
N ARG A 86 -11.42 0.16 8.04
CA ARG A 86 -12.54 1.11 8.16
C ARG A 86 -12.25 2.48 7.59
N TYR A 87 -10.98 2.80 7.33
CA TYR A 87 -10.56 4.13 6.88
C TYR A 87 -9.62 4.03 5.71
N PHE A 88 -9.64 5.06 4.85
CA PHE A 88 -8.68 5.20 3.78
C PHE A 88 -8.21 6.65 3.69
N ALA A 89 -7.11 6.86 2.98
CA ALA A 89 -6.61 8.18 2.65
C ALA A 89 -6.20 8.21 1.18
N ASP A 90 -6.62 9.26 0.47
CA ASP A 90 -6.23 9.47 -0.92
C ASP A 90 -5.08 10.47 -0.94
N LEU A 91 -3.92 10.04 -1.38
CA LEU A 91 -2.71 10.84 -1.39
C LEU A 91 -1.95 10.65 -2.68
N ASN A 92 -1.16 11.65 -3.04
CA ASN A 92 -0.23 11.52 -4.13
C ASN A 92 1.06 10.88 -3.61
N ILE A 93 1.59 9.96 -4.39
CA ILE A 93 2.88 9.33 -4.10
C ILE A 93 3.76 9.45 -5.34
N LYS A 94 5.02 9.84 -5.10
CA LYS A 94 6.01 9.97 -6.16
C LYS A 94 7.04 8.87 -6.03
N ILE A 95 7.19 8.08 -7.08
CA ILE A 95 8.16 6.98 -7.13
C ILE A 95 8.83 7.04 -8.50
N ASP A 96 10.15 7.04 -8.49
CA ASP A 96 10.95 7.06 -9.72
C ASP A 96 10.55 8.20 -10.66
N GLY A 97 10.32 9.38 -10.08
CA GLY A 97 9.98 10.58 -10.84
C GLY A 97 8.53 10.68 -11.29
N LYS A 98 7.71 9.66 -11.02
CA LYS A 98 6.32 9.64 -11.44
C LYS A 98 5.39 9.81 -10.27
N ILE A 99 4.42 10.69 -10.41
CA ILE A 99 3.43 10.98 -9.37
C ILE A 99 2.11 10.31 -9.76
N SER A 100 1.50 9.62 -8.81
CA SER A 100 0.17 9.07 -8.98
C SER A 100 -0.65 9.28 -7.71
N GLU A 101 -1.96 9.47 -7.87
CA GLU A 101 -2.88 9.50 -6.75
C GLU A 101 -3.30 8.07 -6.44
N GLU A 102 -3.15 7.68 -5.19
CA GLU A 102 -3.49 6.32 -4.77
C GLU A 102 -4.35 6.35 -3.52
N ARG A 103 -5.18 5.34 -3.37
CA ARG A 103 -5.99 5.16 -2.18
C ARG A 103 -5.29 4.18 -1.25
N PHE A 104 -4.95 4.67 -0.07
CA PHE A 104 -4.27 3.90 0.96
C PHE A 104 -5.27 3.44 2.00
N TYR A 105 -5.41 2.14 2.17
CA TYR A 105 -6.25 1.58 3.23
C TYR A 105 -5.46 1.58 4.52
N ILE A 106 -6.07 2.08 5.58
CA ILE A 106 -5.38 2.28 6.85
C ILE A 106 -5.56 1.06 7.74
N THR A 107 -4.44 0.48 8.16
CA THR A 107 -4.46 -0.71 9.01
C THR A 107 -3.12 -0.82 9.75
N GLY A 108 -3.02 -1.76 10.68
CA GLY A 108 -1.76 -2.00 11.39
C GLY A 108 -0.81 -2.81 10.52
N LEU A 109 0.33 -2.25 10.20
CA LEU A 109 1.34 -2.89 9.36
C LEU A 109 2.61 -3.31 10.10
N GLY A 110 2.61 -3.18 11.43
CA GLY A 110 3.80 -3.49 12.21
C GLY A 110 4.92 -2.51 11.91
N ASP A 111 6.05 -3.01 11.42
CA ASP A 111 7.22 -2.18 11.13
C ASP A 111 7.14 -1.45 9.79
N GLN A 112 6.19 -1.80 8.94
CA GLN A 112 6.07 -1.19 7.63
C GLN A 112 5.20 0.06 7.71
N LYS A 113 5.59 1.09 6.97
CA LYS A 113 4.82 2.34 6.88
C LYS A 113 3.80 2.28 5.77
N ILE A 114 4.22 1.77 4.62
CA ILE A 114 3.39 1.65 3.42
C ILE A 114 3.69 0.31 2.74
N ILE A 115 2.62 -0.33 2.28
CA ILE A 115 2.73 -1.52 1.43
C ILE A 115 2.07 -1.20 0.10
N LEU A 116 2.83 -1.35 -0.97
CA LEU A 116 2.34 -1.22 -2.33
C LEU A 116 2.12 -2.63 -2.88
N GLY A 117 0.86 -3.02 -2.95
CA GLY A 117 0.48 -4.35 -3.34
C GLY A 117 0.33 -4.52 -4.84
N PHE A 118 -0.27 -5.66 -5.21
CA PHE A 118 -0.43 -6.05 -6.61
C PHE A 118 -1.11 -5.01 -7.48
N PRO A 119 -2.17 -4.31 -7.04
CA PRO A 119 -2.81 -3.30 -7.89
C PRO A 119 -1.85 -2.20 -8.33
N TRP A 120 -0.97 -1.75 -7.43
CA TRP A 120 0.01 -0.73 -7.76
C TRP A 120 1.08 -1.29 -8.69
N LEU A 121 1.58 -2.49 -8.37
CA LEU A 121 2.63 -3.14 -9.16
C LEU A 121 2.16 -3.43 -10.58
N LYS A 122 0.93 -3.89 -10.74
CA LYS A 122 0.34 -4.16 -12.04
C LYS A 122 0.23 -2.89 -12.88
N LYS A 123 -0.20 -1.80 -12.25
CA LYS A 123 -0.37 -0.50 -12.90
C LYS A 123 0.96 0.07 -13.38
N HIS A 124 2.02 -0.10 -12.60
CA HIS A 124 3.31 0.55 -12.84
C HIS A 124 4.44 -0.38 -13.27
N ASN A 125 4.21 -1.68 -13.32
CA ASN A 125 5.24 -2.68 -13.56
C ASN A 125 6.12 -2.39 -14.79
N PRO A 126 5.60 -2.03 -15.95
CA PRO A 126 6.43 -1.74 -17.11
C PRO A 126 7.38 -0.57 -16.90
N GLN A 127 7.20 0.20 -15.84
CA GLN A 127 7.96 1.40 -15.57
C GLN A 127 9.02 1.19 -14.50
N ILE A 128 9.01 0.04 -13.85
CA ILE A 128 9.93 -0.28 -12.76
C ILE A 128 11.13 -1.08 -13.27
N ASP A 129 10.99 -1.75 -14.35
CA ASP A 129 12.07 -2.56 -14.96
C ASP A 129 13.40 -1.76 -15.16
#